data_bec2d7eacdbb28a179ad96ead893941d
#
_entry.id   bec2d7eacdbb28a179ad96ead893941d
#
_cell.length_a   1.000
_cell.length_b   1.000
_cell.length_c   1.000
_cell.angle_alpha   90.00
_cell.angle_beta   90.00
_cell.angle_gamma   90.00
#
_symmetry.space_group_name_H-M   'P 1'
#
loop_
_entity.id
_entity.type
_entity.pdbx_description
1 polymer ?
#
loop_
_entity_poly.entity_id
_entity_poly.type
_entity_poly.pdbx_seq_one_letter_code
_entity_poly.pdbx_strand_id
1 'polypeptide(L)'
;MPLSENVPASASAPRARRLARLLDARLYLCTPRHQADAAFYEKVLGDGRVPGVDLIQLREKGLEWRDELAGLAAMAAAAVPSGALVSANDRADVARFAGVDILHXGQDDIPPRLARELLGPDVLIGKSTHDPDQFLTALADPDVDYVCVGPVHATPTKEGRAPVGLELPRLAARHAPPFEPGAKPWFVTGGVAPHTLDAILETGARRVVVVRGITQATDPGAAAAALAGRLRAA
;
A
#
# COMPACT_ATOMS: atom_id res chain seq x y z
N MET A 1 -5.00 -8.29 21.52
CA MET A 1 -3.65 -7.70 21.81
C MET A 1 -3.48 -6.49 20.90
N PRO A 2 -3.12 -5.33 21.42
CA PRO A 2 -2.91 -4.16 20.56
C PRO A 2 -1.69 -4.34 19.67
N LEU A 3 -1.81 -3.95 18.42
CA LEU A 3 -0.75 -4.05 17.41
C LEU A 3 0.47 -3.16 17.72
N SER A 4 0.34 -2.30 18.74
CA SER A 4 1.41 -1.39 19.15
C SER A 4 2.69 -2.09 19.63
N GLU A 5 2.60 -3.37 19.99
CA GLU A 5 3.78 -4.12 20.48
C GLU A 5 4.83 -4.39 19.39
N ASN A 6 4.45 -4.20 18.12
CA ASN A 6 5.36 -4.44 16.98
C ASN A 6 6.17 -3.20 16.56
N VAL A 7 5.97 -2.06 17.22
CA VAL A 7 6.71 -0.84 16.90
C VAL A 7 8.00 -0.82 17.74
N PRO A 8 9.18 -0.68 17.09
CA PRO A 8 10.44 -0.64 17.83
C PRO A 8 10.46 0.51 18.86
N ALA A 9 10.92 0.24 20.06
CA ALA A 9 10.98 1.23 21.15
C ALA A 9 11.89 2.42 20.79
N SER A 10 12.83 2.22 19.86
CA SER A 10 13.75 3.26 19.39
C SER A 10 13.19 4.13 18.27
N ALA A 11 11.99 3.83 17.74
CA ALA A 11 11.41 4.58 16.64
C ALA A 11 11.04 6.00 17.09
N SER A 12 11.25 6.99 16.19
CA SER A 12 10.77 8.36 16.43
C SER A 12 9.23 8.37 16.48
N ALA A 13 8.65 9.40 17.09
CA ALA A 13 7.19 9.51 17.20
C ALA A 13 6.49 9.46 15.82
N PRO A 14 6.98 10.17 14.75
CA PRO A 14 6.38 10.04 13.43
C PRO A 14 6.46 8.62 12.86
N ARG A 15 7.62 7.96 12.98
CA ARG A 15 7.78 6.59 12.49
C ARG A 15 6.87 5.62 13.25
N ALA A 16 6.82 5.75 14.58
CA ALA A 16 5.98 4.88 15.41
C ALA A 16 4.51 4.95 15.00
N ARG A 17 4.00 6.18 14.77
CA ARG A 17 2.63 6.40 14.31
C ARG A 17 2.37 5.76 12.94
N ARG A 18 3.30 5.98 11.99
CA ARG A 18 3.18 5.40 10.64
C ARG A 18 3.21 3.89 10.66
N LEU A 19 4.12 3.29 11.45
CA LEU A 19 4.21 1.83 11.58
C LEU A 19 2.93 1.25 12.19
N ALA A 20 2.40 1.88 13.24
CA ALA A 20 1.16 1.41 13.86
C ALA A 20 0.01 1.39 12.84
N ARG A 21 -0.10 2.46 12.02
CA ARG A 21 -1.13 2.53 10.97
C ARG A 21 -0.90 1.48 9.88
N LEU A 22 0.36 1.26 9.47
CA LEU A 22 0.70 0.26 8.45
C LEU A 22 0.38 -1.17 8.94
N LEU A 23 0.68 -1.46 10.21
CA LEU A 23 0.43 -2.78 10.78
C LEU A 23 -1.07 -3.10 10.83
N ASP A 24 -1.93 -2.10 11.05
CA ASP A 24 -3.38 -2.27 11.05
C ASP A 24 -3.99 -2.23 9.64
N ALA A 25 -3.30 -1.65 8.67
CA ALA A 25 -3.82 -1.42 7.31
C ALA A 25 -4.17 -2.72 6.61
N ARG A 26 -5.29 -2.73 5.89
CA ARG A 26 -5.76 -3.89 5.11
C ARG A 26 -6.09 -3.54 3.67
N LEU A 27 -6.62 -2.33 3.42
CA LEU A 27 -7.02 -1.89 2.08
C LEU A 27 -6.13 -0.75 1.60
N TYR A 28 -5.40 -1.02 0.53
CA TYR A 28 -4.47 -0.09 -0.10
C TYR A 28 -5.02 0.29 -1.47
N LEU A 29 -5.29 1.56 -1.70
CA LEU A 29 -5.74 2.06 -3.01
C LEU A 29 -4.55 2.66 -3.76
N CYS A 30 -4.35 2.20 -5.00
CA CYS A 30 -3.39 2.81 -5.92
C CYS A 30 -4.20 3.48 -7.03
N THR A 31 -3.97 4.78 -7.28
CA THR A 31 -4.81 5.55 -8.21
C THR A 31 -3.98 6.56 -9.00
N PRO A 32 -4.29 6.77 -10.29
CA PRO A 32 -3.71 7.88 -11.03
C PRO A 32 -4.35 9.21 -10.63
N ARG A 33 -3.64 10.30 -10.87
CA ARG A 33 -4.11 11.64 -10.53
C ARG A 33 -5.36 12.05 -11.29
N HIS A 34 -5.41 11.75 -12.58
CA HIS A 34 -6.50 12.21 -13.45
C HIS A 34 -7.87 11.59 -13.11
N GLN A 35 -7.89 10.49 -12.36
CA GLN A 35 -9.14 9.84 -11.93
C GLN A 35 -9.56 10.25 -10.52
N ALA A 36 -8.75 11.08 -9.84
CA ALA A 36 -8.92 11.27 -8.40
C ALA A 36 -8.75 12.74 -8.02
N ASP A 37 -9.85 13.45 -7.93
CA ASP A 37 -9.89 14.80 -7.37
C ASP A 37 -10.06 14.73 -5.84
N ALA A 38 -10.08 15.89 -5.17
CA ALA A 38 -10.23 15.96 -3.72
C ALA A 38 -11.50 15.24 -3.23
N ALA A 39 -12.61 15.42 -3.94
CA ALA A 39 -13.88 14.78 -3.58
C ALA A 39 -13.79 13.26 -3.68
N PHE A 40 -13.08 12.74 -4.69
CA PHE A 40 -12.83 11.30 -4.81
C PHE A 40 -12.04 10.78 -3.62
N TYR A 41 -10.94 11.48 -3.27
CA TYR A 41 -10.10 11.07 -2.13
C TYR A 41 -10.91 11.05 -0.82
N GLU A 42 -11.70 12.09 -0.58
CA GLU A 42 -12.55 12.16 0.62
C GLU A 42 -13.53 11.00 0.71
N LYS A 43 -14.14 10.62 -0.42
CA LYS A 43 -15.09 9.49 -0.48
C LYS A 43 -14.44 8.15 -0.14
N VAL A 44 -13.27 7.86 -0.75
CA VAL A 44 -12.65 6.54 -0.58
C VAL A 44 -11.93 6.41 0.75
N LEU A 45 -11.40 7.50 1.30
CA LEU A 45 -10.70 7.51 2.58
C LEU A 45 -11.67 7.56 3.76
N GLY A 46 -12.78 8.25 3.58
CA GLY A 46 -13.77 8.39 4.64
C GLY A 46 -13.30 9.28 5.79
N ASP A 47 -14.04 9.26 6.86
CA ASP A 47 -13.80 10.11 8.05
C ASP A 47 -13.31 9.31 9.27
N GLY A 48 -12.96 8.04 9.06
CA GLY A 48 -12.49 7.16 10.12
C GLY A 48 -13.59 6.47 10.93
N ARG A 49 -14.85 6.83 10.72
CA ARG A 49 -15.99 6.19 11.43
C ARG A 49 -16.43 4.90 10.77
N VAL A 50 -16.25 4.82 9.46
CA VAL A 50 -16.58 3.62 8.66
C VAL A 50 -15.29 3.14 8.02
N PRO A 51 -15.06 1.82 7.96
CA PRO A 51 -13.86 1.33 7.29
C PRO A 51 -13.80 1.81 5.85
N GLY A 52 -12.62 2.29 5.44
CA GLY A 52 -12.34 2.76 4.10
C GLY A 52 -10.94 2.37 3.70
N VAL A 53 -10.34 3.16 2.82
CA VAL A 53 -8.94 2.94 2.40
C VAL A 53 -7.99 3.31 3.55
N ASP A 54 -7.10 2.40 3.90
CA ASP A 54 -6.11 2.60 4.97
C ASP A 54 -4.82 3.24 4.46
N LEU A 55 -4.50 3.02 3.17
CA LEU A 55 -3.28 3.51 2.54
C LEU A 55 -3.61 3.90 1.10
N ILE A 56 -3.25 5.12 0.69
CA ILE A 56 -3.52 5.59 -0.68
C ILE A 56 -2.20 6.00 -1.34
N GLN A 57 -2.02 5.57 -2.62
CA GLN A 57 -0.81 5.88 -3.39
C GLN A 57 -1.20 6.63 -4.67
N LEU A 58 -0.52 7.73 -4.90
CA LEU A 58 -0.56 8.38 -6.21
C LEU A 58 0.39 7.64 -7.15
N ARG A 59 -0.15 7.05 -8.22
CA ARG A 59 0.64 6.30 -9.20
C ARG A 59 0.20 6.64 -10.61
N GLU A 60 0.89 7.59 -11.21
CA GLU A 60 0.73 7.96 -12.60
C GLU A 60 2.10 8.27 -13.19
N LYS A 61 2.55 7.41 -14.10
CA LYS A 61 3.87 7.57 -14.71
C LYS A 61 3.87 8.77 -15.66
N GLY A 62 4.97 9.51 -15.64
CA GLY A 62 5.14 10.65 -16.53
C GLY A 62 4.54 11.96 -16.04
N LEU A 63 4.06 12.01 -14.79
CA LEU A 63 3.62 13.28 -14.22
C LEU A 63 4.81 14.25 -14.07
N GLU A 64 4.54 15.51 -14.38
CA GLU A 64 5.49 16.57 -14.07
C GLU A 64 5.58 16.73 -12.54
N TRP A 65 6.77 17.10 -12.07
CA TRP A 65 7.06 17.22 -10.63
C TRP A 65 6.01 18.05 -9.88
N ARG A 66 5.62 19.20 -10.48
CA ARG A 66 4.63 20.10 -9.87
C ARG A 66 3.27 19.41 -9.68
N ASP A 67 2.85 18.67 -10.69
CA ASP A 67 1.54 18.00 -10.69
C ASP A 67 1.52 16.83 -9.71
N GLU A 68 2.64 16.11 -9.60
CA GLU A 68 2.77 15.01 -8.65
C GLU A 68 2.70 15.55 -7.20
N LEU A 69 3.42 16.64 -6.91
CA LEU A 69 3.37 17.28 -5.59
C LEU A 69 1.94 17.77 -5.26
N ALA A 70 1.27 18.40 -6.22
CA ALA A 70 -0.10 18.88 -6.02
C ALA A 70 -1.07 17.72 -5.73
N GLY A 71 -0.92 16.61 -6.44
CA GLY A 71 -1.75 15.42 -6.21
C GLY A 71 -1.52 14.81 -4.84
N LEU A 72 -0.26 14.70 -4.43
CA LEU A 72 0.08 14.17 -3.10
C LEU A 72 -0.42 15.09 -1.97
N ALA A 73 -0.34 16.40 -2.17
CA ALA A 73 -0.86 17.37 -1.20
C ALA A 73 -2.38 17.23 -1.03
N ALA A 74 -3.11 17.06 -2.15
CA ALA A 74 -4.56 16.85 -2.10
C ALA A 74 -4.91 15.53 -1.37
N MET A 75 -4.15 14.45 -1.65
CA MET A 75 -4.34 13.18 -0.93
C MET A 75 -4.09 13.34 0.57
N ALA A 76 -3.00 14.04 0.93
CA ALA A 76 -2.63 14.24 2.33
C ALA A 76 -3.72 15.01 3.08
N ALA A 77 -4.27 16.06 2.47
CA ALA A 77 -5.35 16.83 3.07
C ALA A 77 -6.59 15.96 3.31
N ALA A 78 -6.96 15.15 2.31
CA ALA A 78 -8.13 14.26 2.40
C ALA A 78 -7.93 13.12 3.41
N ALA A 79 -6.68 12.73 3.67
CA ALA A 79 -6.36 11.63 4.59
C ALA A 79 -6.41 12.04 6.07
N VAL A 80 -6.44 13.34 6.38
CA VAL A 80 -6.41 13.81 7.77
C VAL A 80 -7.53 13.21 8.62
N PRO A 81 -8.83 13.25 8.19
CA PRO A 81 -9.90 12.75 9.05
C PRO A 81 -9.80 11.25 9.37
N SER A 82 -9.40 10.43 8.41
CA SER A 82 -9.28 8.97 8.60
C SER A 82 -7.95 8.55 9.20
N GLY A 83 -6.92 9.38 9.04
CA GLY A 83 -5.56 9.02 9.40
C GLY A 83 -4.92 7.99 8.46
N ALA A 84 -5.44 7.87 7.24
CA ALA A 84 -4.88 6.98 6.22
C ALA A 84 -3.46 7.42 5.86
N LEU A 85 -2.62 6.46 5.46
CA LEU A 85 -1.24 6.73 5.05
C LEU A 85 -1.21 7.15 3.57
N VAL A 86 -0.36 8.12 3.25
CA VAL A 86 -0.19 8.60 1.88
C VAL A 86 1.15 8.17 1.32
N SER A 87 1.14 7.63 0.11
CA SER A 87 2.33 7.05 -0.53
C SER A 87 2.65 7.71 -1.87
N ALA A 88 3.91 8.06 -2.08
CA ALA A 88 4.44 8.40 -3.39
C ALA A 88 4.93 7.13 -4.09
N ASN A 89 4.94 7.15 -5.43
CA ASN A 89 5.37 6.03 -6.25
C ASN A 89 6.74 6.33 -6.88
N ASP A 90 7.70 5.39 -6.76
CA ASP A 90 9.02 5.38 -7.41
C ASP A 90 9.96 6.53 -7.03
N ARG A 91 9.47 7.76 -6.94
CA ARG A 91 10.28 8.97 -6.88
C ARG A 91 10.58 9.41 -5.45
N ALA A 92 11.77 9.08 -4.97
CA ALA A 92 12.21 9.42 -3.61
C ALA A 92 12.36 10.94 -3.40
N ASP A 93 12.75 11.68 -4.45
CA ASP A 93 12.82 13.15 -4.39
C ASP A 93 11.44 13.75 -4.15
N VAL A 94 10.44 13.28 -4.88
CA VAL A 94 9.05 13.73 -4.70
C VAL A 94 8.55 13.36 -3.30
N ALA A 95 8.78 12.12 -2.86
CA ALA A 95 8.38 11.67 -1.53
C ALA A 95 8.92 12.58 -0.44
N ARG A 96 10.20 12.97 -0.56
CA ARG A 96 10.85 13.85 0.42
C ARG A 96 10.18 15.24 0.47
N PHE A 97 9.96 15.85 -0.69
CA PHE A 97 9.43 17.22 -0.74
C PHE A 97 7.93 17.27 -0.47
N ALA A 98 7.19 16.22 -0.81
CA ALA A 98 5.76 16.12 -0.49
C ALA A 98 5.52 15.82 0.99
N GLY A 99 6.52 15.31 1.71
CA GLY A 99 6.38 14.97 3.12
C GLY A 99 5.43 13.81 3.38
N VAL A 100 5.36 12.86 2.43
CA VAL A 100 4.43 11.71 2.53
C VAL A 100 4.86 10.71 3.60
N ASP A 101 3.96 9.82 3.94
CA ASP A 101 4.23 8.77 4.94
C ASP A 101 5.07 7.64 4.37
N ILE A 102 4.90 7.35 3.07
CA ILE A 102 5.46 6.15 2.42
C ILE A 102 6.05 6.51 1.06
N LEU A 103 7.18 5.83 0.70
CA LEU A 103 7.65 5.68 -0.68
C LEU A 103 7.49 4.22 -1.08
N HIS A 104 6.96 3.96 -2.26
CA HIS A 104 6.86 2.59 -2.78
C HIS A 104 7.69 2.41 -4.04
N UNK A 105 8.66 1.52 -4.11
CA UNK A 105 9.52 1.32 -5.14
C UNK A 105 9.22 0.05 -5.77
N GLY A 106 9.48 -0.14 -6.96
CA GLY A 106 9.53 -1.39 -7.76
C GLY A 106 10.93 -1.96 -7.84
N GLN A 107 11.13 -3.02 -8.63
CA GLN A 107 12.42 -3.71 -8.67
C GLN A 107 13.52 -2.86 -9.34
N ASP A 108 13.14 -2.06 -10.33
CA ASP A 108 14.08 -1.27 -11.13
C ASP A 108 14.24 0.17 -10.63
N ASP A 109 13.58 0.51 -9.52
CA ASP A 109 13.63 1.84 -8.93
C ASP A 109 14.82 1.96 -7.96
N ILE A 110 14.91 3.12 -7.29
CA ILE A 110 16.00 3.37 -6.33
C ILE A 110 16.08 2.23 -5.29
N PRO A 111 17.28 1.71 -4.99
CA PRO A 111 17.42 0.69 -3.93
C PRO A 111 16.93 1.21 -2.56
N PRO A 112 16.28 0.34 -1.76
CA PRO A 112 15.73 0.77 -0.45
C PRO A 112 16.75 1.47 0.44
N ARG A 113 18.00 0.99 0.48
CA ARG A 113 19.06 1.61 1.28
C ARG A 113 19.30 3.07 0.87
N LEU A 114 19.37 3.34 -0.43
CA LEU A 114 19.60 4.73 -0.92
C LEU A 114 18.36 5.59 -0.70
N ALA A 115 17.17 5.01 -0.85
CA ALA A 115 15.92 5.72 -0.52
C ALA A 115 15.89 6.08 0.98
N ARG A 116 16.31 5.17 1.84
CA ARG A 116 16.39 5.40 3.29
C ARG A 116 17.38 6.53 3.62
N GLU A 117 18.55 6.56 2.96
CA GLU A 117 19.52 7.63 3.15
C GLU A 117 18.94 9.00 2.77
N LEU A 118 18.16 9.05 1.68
CA LEU A 118 17.56 10.30 1.20
C LEU A 118 16.38 10.75 2.07
N LEU A 119 15.54 9.81 2.50
CA LEU A 119 14.26 10.11 3.18
C LEU A 119 14.40 10.17 4.70
N GLY A 120 15.46 9.59 5.25
CA GLY A 120 15.64 9.50 6.70
C GLY A 120 14.81 8.33 7.28
N PRO A 121 14.81 8.21 8.61
CA PRO A 121 14.22 7.04 9.25
C PRO A 121 12.69 7.06 9.33
N ASP A 122 12.06 8.21 9.14
CA ASP A 122 10.63 8.35 9.46
C ASP A 122 9.70 7.89 8.33
N VAL A 123 10.11 8.05 7.06
CA VAL A 123 9.29 7.64 5.91
C VAL A 123 9.37 6.12 5.76
N LEU A 124 8.23 5.47 5.61
CA LEU A 124 8.18 4.02 5.41
C LEU A 124 8.49 3.69 3.94
N ILE A 125 9.10 2.53 3.71
CA ILE A 125 9.48 2.09 2.37
C ILE A 125 8.80 0.77 2.04
N GLY A 126 8.08 0.74 0.92
CA GLY A 126 7.45 -0.46 0.40
C GLY A 126 8.17 -0.97 -0.84
N LYS A 127 8.11 -2.28 -1.08
CA LYS A 127 8.79 -2.92 -2.23
C LYS A 127 7.84 -3.88 -2.93
N SER A 128 7.72 -3.74 -4.25
CA SER A 128 6.99 -4.72 -5.09
C SER A 128 7.86 -5.94 -5.34
N THR A 129 7.27 -7.14 -5.30
CA THR A 129 7.95 -8.41 -5.58
C THR A 129 7.09 -9.30 -6.46
N HIS A 130 7.73 -10.10 -7.31
CA HIS A 130 7.07 -10.83 -8.39
C HIS A 130 7.43 -12.33 -8.41
N ASP A 131 8.30 -12.77 -7.52
CA ASP A 131 8.72 -14.18 -7.41
C ASP A 131 9.18 -14.43 -5.95
N PRO A 132 9.38 -15.72 -5.59
CA PRO A 132 9.81 -16.07 -4.23
C PRO A 132 11.12 -15.42 -3.78
N ASP A 133 12.12 -15.36 -4.65
CA ASP A 133 13.45 -14.83 -4.28
C ASP A 133 13.36 -13.33 -3.99
N GLN A 134 12.64 -12.58 -4.83
CA GLN A 134 12.40 -11.15 -4.58
C GLN A 134 11.65 -10.94 -3.27
N PHE A 135 10.63 -11.78 -3.00
CA PHE A 135 9.85 -11.66 -1.77
C PHE A 135 10.72 -11.90 -0.53
N LEU A 136 11.49 -13.00 -0.52
CA LEU A 136 12.34 -13.35 0.63
C LEU A 136 13.44 -12.31 0.84
N THR A 137 14.01 -11.80 -0.24
CA THR A 137 15.02 -10.72 -0.18
C THR A 137 14.41 -9.45 0.44
N ALA A 138 13.24 -9.03 -0.03
CA ALA A 138 12.57 -7.84 0.50
C ALA A 138 12.12 -8.04 1.96
N LEU A 139 11.73 -9.26 2.31
CA LEU A 139 11.33 -9.58 3.67
C LEU A 139 12.51 -9.43 4.63
N ALA A 140 13.71 -9.82 4.20
CA ALA A 140 14.93 -9.75 5.01
C ALA A 140 15.58 -8.35 5.02
N ASP A 141 15.21 -7.47 4.08
CA ASP A 141 15.84 -6.15 3.93
C ASP A 141 15.41 -5.20 5.06
N PRO A 142 16.35 -4.72 5.90
CA PRO A 142 15.99 -3.85 7.04
C PRO A 142 15.46 -2.48 6.62
N ASP A 143 15.71 -2.04 5.39
CA ASP A 143 15.22 -0.75 4.90
C ASP A 143 13.82 -0.83 4.30
N VAL A 144 13.27 -2.04 4.14
CA VAL A 144 11.90 -2.26 3.61
C VAL A 144 10.94 -2.47 4.78
N ASP A 145 9.87 -1.67 4.82
CA ASP A 145 8.87 -1.74 5.89
C ASP A 145 7.67 -2.63 5.54
N TYR A 146 7.36 -2.79 4.25
CA TYR A 146 6.31 -3.72 3.80
C TYR A 146 6.57 -4.17 2.37
N VAL A 147 5.91 -5.26 1.98
CA VAL A 147 6.11 -5.88 0.67
C VAL A 147 4.78 -5.98 -0.07
N CYS A 148 4.80 -5.78 -1.41
CA CYS A 148 3.65 -6.11 -2.27
C CYS A 148 3.99 -7.33 -3.12
N VAL A 149 3.09 -8.31 -3.17
CA VAL A 149 3.27 -9.54 -3.94
C VAL A 149 2.26 -9.58 -5.10
N GLY A 150 2.76 -9.80 -6.30
CA GLY A 150 1.90 -9.85 -7.50
C GLY A 150 2.58 -9.34 -8.76
N PRO A 151 1.81 -9.16 -9.85
CA PRO A 151 0.34 -9.22 -9.92
C PRO A 151 -0.19 -10.66 -9.93
N VAL A 152 -1.17 -10.95 -9.07
CA VAL A 152 -1.70 -12.34 -8.99
C VAL A 152 -2.58 -12.69 -10.18
N HIS A 153 -3.26 -11.69 -10.76
CA HIS A 153 -4.03 -11.83 -12.00
C HIS A 153 -3.51 -10.81 -13.03
N ALA A 154 -3.74 -11.10 -14.31
CA ALA A 154 -3.38 -10.17 -15.38
C ALA A 154 -4.08 -8.82 -15.16
N THR A 155 -3.35 -7.73 -15.35
CA THR A 155 -3.86 -6.39 -15.11
C THR A 155 -3.19 -5.37 -16.03
N PRO A 156 -3.95 -4.45 -16.63
CA PRO A 156 -3.35 -3.39 -17.44
C PRO A 156 -2.55 -2.37 -16.61
N THR A 157 -2.72 -2.33 -15.30
CA THR A 157 -1.97 -1.42 -14.43
C THR A 157 -0.47 -1.72 -14.43
N LYS A 158 -0.09 -3.00 -14.68
CA LYS A 158 1.32 -3.41 -14.80
C LYS A 158 1.50 -4.10 -16.14
N GLU A 159 1.42 -3.31 -17.20
CA GLU A 159 1.50 -3.78 -18.59
C GLU A 159 2.79 -4.55 -18.84
N GLY A 160 2.68 -5.66 -19.58
CA GLY A 160 3.82 -6.50 -19.93
C GLY A 160 4.29 -7.46 -18.85
N ARG A 161 3.68 -7.44 -17.66
CA ARG A 161 4.08 -8.34 -16.57
C ARG A 161 3.10 -9.52 -16.46
N ALA A 162 3.64 -10.72 -16.59
CA ALA A 162 2.84 -11.94 -16.47
C ALA A 162 2.30 -12.09 -15.04
N PRO A 163 1.08 -12.63 -14.87
CA PRO A 163 0.55 -12.88 -13.53
C PRO A 163 1.34 -13.98 -12.82
N VAL A 164 1.57 -13.80 -11.52
CA VAL A 164 2.31 -14.77 -10.69
C VAL A 164 1.40 -15.81 -10.05
N GLY A 165 0.08 -15.65 -10.21
CA GLY A 165 -0.88 -16.57 -9.62
C GLY A 165 -0.97 -16.46 -8.11
N LEU A 166 -1.64 -17.44 -7.49
CA LEU A 166 -1.91 -17.43 -6.05
C LEU A 166 -0.83 -18.15 -5.22
N GLU A 167 0.18 -18.77 -5.88
CA GLU A 167 1.23 -19.48 -5.15
C GLU A 167 2.16 -18.53 -4.39
N LEU A 168 2.45 -17.35 -4.97
CA LEU A 168 3.30 -16.37 -4.28
C LEU A 168 2.63 -15.85 -3.00
N PRO A 169 1.34 -15.47 -2.98
CA PRO A 169 0.67 -15.14 -1.71
C PRO A 169 0.65 -16.30 -0.70
N ARG A 170 0.50 -17.56 -1.15
CA ARG A 170 0.57 -18.73 -0.24
C ARG A 170 1.95 -18.84 0.41
N LEU A 171 3.00 -18.63 -0.38
CA LEU A 171 4.37 -18.61 0.14
C LEU A 171 4.53 -17.46 1.14
N ALA A 172 4.04 -16.27 0.80
CA ALA A 172 4.13 -15.10 1.68
C ALA A 172 3.44 -15.37 3.03
N ALA A 173 2.26 -16.00 3.01
CA ALA A 173 1.51 -16.30 4.24
C ALA A 173 2.28 -17.28 5.15
N ARG A 174 3.05 -18.21 4.57
CA ARG A 174 3.87 -19.15 5.36
C ARG A 174 5.09 -18.47 6.00
N HIS A 175 5.73 -17.55 5.28
CA HIS A 175 6.96 -16.90 5.75
C HIS A 175 6.72 -15.67 6.63
N ALA A 176 5.58 -15.01 6.45
CA ALA A 176 5.21 -13.82 7.22
C ALA A 176 3.68 -13.87 7.47
N PRO A 177 3.23 -14.71 8.41
CA PRO A 177 1.80 -14.83 8.69
C PRO A 177 1.19 -13.45 9.05
N PRO A 178 0.07 -13.08 8.42
CA PRO A 178 -0.51 -11.76 8.67
C PRO A 178 -0.84 -11.53 10.14
N PHE A 179 -0.48 -10.36 10.64
CA PHE A 179 -0.73 -9.89 12.01
C PHE A 179 0.04 -10.66 13.10
N GLU A 180 0.93 -11.59 12.72
CA GLU A 180 1.82 -12.22 13.69
C GLU A 180 2.82 -11.18 14.21
N PRO A 181 3.08 -11.11 15.53
CA PRO A 181 4.06 -10.17 16.07
C PRO A 181 5.43 -10.30 15.42
N GLY A 182 5.96 -9.17 14.95
CA GLY A 182 7.26 -9.12 14.27
C GLY A 182 7.22 -9.44 12.79
N ALA A 183 6.12 -9.96 12.28
CA ALA A 183 6.02 -10.24 10.85
C ALA A 183 5.89 -8.94 10.04
N LYS A 184 6.70 -8.81 9.00
CA LYS A 184 6.64 -7.65 8.10
C LYS A 184 5.32 -7.69 7.30
N PRO A 185 4.53 -6.60 7.27
CA PRO A 185 3.27 -6.61 6.52
C PRO A 185 3.49 -6.79 5.02
N TRP A 186 2.54 -7.47 4.37
CA TRP A 186 2.56 -7.60 2.91
C TRP A 186 1.15 -7.53 2.34
N PHE A 187 1.06 -7.05 1.10
CA PHE A 187 -0.21 -6.82 0.40
C PHE A 187 -0.21 -7.57 -0.93
N VAL A 188 -1.34 -8.18 -1.27
CA VAL A 188 -1.52 -8.80 -2.59
C VAL A 188 -1.97 -7.75 -3.60
N THR A 189 -1.37 -7.75 -4.79
CA THR A 189 -1.73 -6.83 -5.87
C THR A 189 -1.99 -7.59 -7.18
N GLY A 190 -2.76 -6.96 -8.07
CA GLY A 190 -3.03 -7.47 -9.43
C GLY A 190 -4.40 -8.12 -9.56
N GLY A 191 -5.32 -7.40 -10.19
CA GLY A 191 -6.65 -7.90 -10.47
C GLY A 191 -7.52 -8.10 -9.23
N VAL A 192 -7.23 -7.40 -8.15
CA VAL A 192 -8.04 -7.49 -6.93
C VAL A 192 -9.36 -6.76 -7.14
N ALA A 193 -10.44 -7.47 -6.92
CA ALA A 193 -11.81 -6.98 -7.11
C ALA A 193 -12.75 -7.80 -6.22
N PRO A 194 -14.00 -7.37 -6.02
CA PRO A 194 -14.93 -8.14 -5.17
C PRO A 194 -15.06 -9.63 -5.54
N HIS A 195 -15.01 -9.95 -6.84
CA HIS A 195 -15.18 -11.34 -7.30
C HIS A 195 -13.89 -12.17 -7.23
N THR A 196 -12.71 -11.56 -7.04
CA THR A 196 -11.44 -12.30 -6.88
C THR A 196 -10.99 -12.36 -5.42
N LEU A 197 -11.61 -11.58 -4.54
CA LEU A 197 -11.12 -11.41 -3.17
C LEU A 197 -11.13 -12.71 -2.37
N ASP A 198 -12.17 -13.53 -2.50
CA ASP A 198 -12.27 -14.78 -1.71
C ASP A 198 -11.10 -15.72 -2.00
N ALA A 199 -10.78 -15.94 -3.29
CA ALA A 199 -9.64 -16.77 -3.66
C ALA A 199 -8.31 -16.22 -3.12
N ILE A 200 -8.18 -14.90 -3.07
CA ILE A 200 -7.00 -14.25 -2.49
C ILE A 200 -6.96 -14.51 -0.97
N LEU A 201 -8.08 -14.35 -0.27
CA LEU A 201 -8.14 -14.59 1.18
C LEU A 201 -7.85 -16.06 1.53
N GLU A 202 -8.24 -17.00 0.66
CA GLU A 202 -7.94 -18.43 0.84
C GLU A 202 -6.45 -18.74 0.83
N THR A 203 -5.61 -17.85 0.28
CA THR A 203 -4.15 -18.02 0.33
C THR A 203 -3.57 -17.75 1.72
N GLY A 204 -4.36 -17.16 2.62
CA GLY A 204 -3.89 -16.64 3.91
C GLY A 204 -3.66 -15.13 3.90
N ALA A 205 -3.79 -14.47 2.74
CA ALA A 205 -3.64 -13.02 2.65
C ALA A 205 -4.74 -12.29 3.43
N ARG A 206 -4.39 -11.15 4.01
CA ARG A 206 -5.35 -10.31 4.77
C ARG A 206 -5.23 -8.83 4.40
N ARG A 207 -4.36 -8.52 3.43
CA ARG A 207 -4.11 -7.15 2.96
C ARG A 207 -4.04 -7.15 1.44
N VAL A 208 -4.70 -6.18 0.79
CA VAL A 208 -4.74 -6.12 -0.68
C VAL A 208 -4.51 -4.70 -1.20
N VAL A 209 -3.95 -4.61 -2.42
CA VAL A 209 -3.88 -3.38 -3.21
C VAL A 209 -4.97 -3.45 -4.28
N VAL A 210 -5.81 -2.43 -4.33
CA VAL A 210 -6.90 -2.33 -5.32
C VAL A 210 -6.66 -1.09 -6.18
N VAL A 211 -7.01 -1.18 -7.46
CA VAL A 211 -7.03 -0.05 -8.38
C VAL A 211 -8.45 0.07 -8.96
N ARG A 212 -8.72 -0.66 -10.06
CA ARG A 212 -9.97 -0.51 -10.81
C ARG A 212 -11.22 -0.94 -10.02
N GLY A 213 -11.07 -1.88 -9.10
CA GLY A 213 -12.18 -2.29 -8.24
C GLY A 213 -12.79 -1.15 -7.43
N ILE A 214 -12.02 -0.06 -7.25
CA ILE A 214 -12.50 1.17 -6.60
C ILE A 214 -12.61 2.31 -7.62
N THR A 215 -11.53 2.59 -8.39
CA THR A 215 -11.50 3.78 -9.27
C THR A 215 -12.54 3.73 -10.39
N GLN A 216 -12.99 2.55 -10.80
CA GLN A 216 -13.98 2.38 -11.86
C GLN A 216 -15.35 1.94 -11.34
N ALA A 217 -15.53 1.92 -10.02
CA ALA A 217 -16.84 1.61 -9.43
C ALA A 217 -17.80 2.78 -9.64
N THR A 218 -19.09 2.46 -9.78
CA THR A 218 -20.15 3.49 -9.88
C THR A 218 -20.15 4.38 -8.64
N ASP A 219 -19.89 3.80 -7.47
CA ASP A 219 -19.72 4.54 -6.22
C ASP A 219 -18.40 4.07 -5.58
N PRO A 220 -17.30 4.80 -5.82
CA PRO A 220 -15.99 4.42 -5.27
C PRO A 220 -15.94 4.36 -3.73
N GLY A 221 -16.68 5.24 -3.05
CA GLY A 221 -16.75 5.24 -1.59
C GLY A 221 -17.41 3.98 -1.06
N ALA A 222 -18.57 3.61 -1.62
CA ALA A 222 -19.25 2.38 -1.25
C ALA A 222 -18.40 1.14 -1.58
N ALA A 223 -17.71 1.14 -2.72
CA ALA A 223 -16.81 0.04 -3.09
C ALA A 223 -15.65 -0.11 -2.10
N ALA A 224 -15.04 1.01 -1.70
CA ALA A 224 -13.96 1.01 -0.71
C ALA A 224 -14.47 0.48 0.64
N ALA A 225 -15.62 0.98 1.11
CA ALA A 225 -16.21 0.53 2.39
C ALA A 225 -16.55 -0.96 2.38
N ALA A 226 -17.11 -1.46 1.28
CA ALA A 226 -17.46 -2.89 1.16
C ALA A 226 -16.21 -3.78 1.20
N LEU A 227 -15.16 -3.42 0.45
CA LEU A 227 -13.91 -4.17 0.45
C LEU A 227 -13.23 -4.11 1.82
N ALA A 228 -13.18 -2.94 2.44
CA ALA A 228 -12.59 -2.77 3.77
C ALA A 228 -13.35 -3.62 4.80
N GLY A 229 -14.67 -3.64 4.74
CA GLY A 229 -15.51 -4.44 5.63
C GLY A 229 -15.21 -5.94 5.49
N ARG A 230 -15.12 -6.44 4.24
CA ARG A 230 -14.78 -7.86 3.99
C ARG A 230 -13.39 -8.21 4.54
N LEU A 231 -12.41 -7.34 4.33
CA LEU A 231 -11.04 -7.56 4.81
C LEU A 231 -10.97 -7.57 6.34
N ARG A 232 -11.78 -6.73 7.01
CA ARG A 232 -11.78 -6.69 8.47
C ARG A 232 -12.55 -7.87 9.09
N ALA A 233 -13.45 -8.49 8.33
CA ALA A 233 -14.19 -9.68 8.77
C ALA A 233 -13.39 -10.98 8.55
N ALA A 234 -12.36 -10.97 7.70
CA ALA A 234 -11.51 -12.12 7.42
C ALA A 234 -10.43 -12.29 8.48
#